data_b2d4f757058d9d6b5ea0496cd8c5519f
#
_entry.id   b2d4f757058d9d6b5ea0496cd8c5519f
#
_cell.length_a   1.000
_cell.length_b   1.000
_cell.length_c   1.000
_cell.angle_alpha   90.00
_cell.angle_beta   90.00
_cell.angle_gamma   90.00
#
_symmetry.space_group_name_H-M   'P 1'
#
loop_
_entity.id
_entity.type
_entity.pdbx_description
1 polymer ?
#
loop_
_entity_poly.entity_id
_entity_poly.type
_entity_poly.pdbx_seq_one_letter_code
_entity_poly.pdbx_strand_id
1 'polypeptide(L)'
;PDEARTFGMEGMFRQLGIYSSVGQLYEPVDHDQVMYYREDISGQILEEGISEAGGMCSWIAAATAYSNHALQMIPFYIFYSMFGFQRIGDLAWAAGDMQARGFLLGGTAGRTTLAGEGLQHQDGHSLLTASTVPNCIAYDPAFAYEIGVIVKEGLRRMYENNEDVFYYLTLYNENYAMPSLPKNSEEGIIKGIYKFKSAAKPQVR
;
A
#
# COMPACT_ATOMS: atom_id res chain seq x y z
N PRO A 1 -9.26 -6.84 0.42
CA PRO A 1 -10.25 -6.89 -0.66
C PRO A 1 -10.21 -8.23 -1.37
N ASP A 2 -11.33 -8.66 -1.90
CA ASP A 2 -11.49 -9.91 -2.67
C ASP A 2 -10.84 -9.88 -4.06
N GLU A 3 -10.23 -8.78 -4.44
CA GLU A 3 -9.49 -8.56 -5.67
C GLU A 3 -7.96 -8.78 -5.52
N ALA A 4 -7.56 -9.66 -4.60
CA ALA A 4 -6.15 -9.86 -4.26
C ALA A 4 -5.24 -10.19 -5.46
N ARG A 5 -5.75 -10.91 -6.46
CA ARG A 5 -5.01 -11.22 -7.69
C ARG A 5 -4.76 -9.97 -8.54
N THR A 6 -5.72 -9.07 -8.61
CA THR A 6 -5.57 -7.78 -9.32
C THR A 6 -4.44 -6.95 -8.73
N PHE A 7 -4.21 -7.07 -7.43
CA PHE A 7 -3.11 -6.39 -6.74
C PHE A 7 -1.81 -7.21 -6.69
N GLY A 8 -1.76 -8.40 -7.31
CA GLY A 8 -0.57 -9.25 -7.31
C GLY A 8 -0.25 -9.87 -5.94
N MET A 9 -1.24 -10.02 -5.06
CA MET A 9 -1.06 -10.52 -3.70
C MET A 9 -1.16 -12.05 -3.58
N GLU A 10 -1.52 -12.75 -4.61
CA GLU A 10 -1.79 -14.20 -4.55
C GLU A 10 -0.63 -15.03 -3.99
N GLY A 11 0.60 -14.62 -4.25
CA GLY A 11 1.80 -15.27 -3.70
C GLY A 11 1.96 -15.13 -2.20
N MET A 12 1.36 -14.10 -1.60
CA MET A 12 1.44 -13.82 -0.17
C MET A 12 0.54 -14.72 0.67
N PHE A 13 -0.60 -15.17 0.12
CA PHE A 13 -1.56 -16.00 0.85
C PHE A 13 -0.95 -17.30 1.38
N ARG A 14 -0.11 -17.96 0.57
CA ARG A 14 0.57 -19.18 0.99
C ARG A 14 1.57 -18.95 2.13
N GLN A 15 2.23 -17.80 2.14
CA GLN A 15 3.30 -17.49 3.09
C GLN A 15 2.77 -16.91 4.40
N LEU A 16 1.80 -16.01 4.31
CA LEU A 16 1.34 -15.22 5.43
C LEU A 16 0.07 -15.79 6.09
N GLY A 17 -0.75 -16.52 5.32
CA GLY A 17 -2.04 -17.02 5.78
C GLY A 17 -3.07 -15.94 6.07
N ILE A 18 -4.34 -16.30 5.97
CA ILE A 18 -5.48 -15.44 6.29
C ILE A 18 -5.77 -15.58 7.79
N TYR A 19 -5.90 -14.47 8.48
CA TYR A 19 -6.25 -14.50 9.90
C TYR A 19 -7.68 -14.96 10.12
N SER A 20 -7.85 -15.95 10.98
CA SER A 20 -9.15 -16.35 11.53
C SER A 20 -8.98 -16.72 13.00
N SER A 21 -9.79 -16.14 13.88
CA SER A 21 -9.71 -16.41 15.32
C SER A 21 -10.03 -17.86 15.71
N VAL A 22 -10.66 -18.61 14.80
CA VAL A 22 -11.03 -20.02 14.99
C VAL A 22 -10.25 -20.98 14.09
N GLY A 23 -9.38 -20.45 13.23
CA GLY A 23 -8.67 -21.25 12.22
C GLY A 23 -9.56 -21.73 11.09
N GLN A 24 -9.05 -22.68 10.28
CA GLN A 24 -9.75 -23.24 9.14
C GLN A 24 -10.81 -24.26 9.59
N LEU A 25 -12.11 -23.92 9.42
CA LEU A 25 -13.22 -24.79 9.83
C LEU A 25 -13.86 -25.59 8.68
N TYR A 26 -13.46 -25.32 7.46
CA TYR A 26 -14.00 -25.99 6.25
C TYR A 26 -12.91 -26.13 5.19
N GLU A 27 -13.14 -27.01 4.25
CA GLU A 27 -12.30 -27.16 3.06
C GLU A 27 -12.89 -26.31 1.92
N PRO A 28 -12.17 -25.28 1.42
CA PRO A 28 -12.65 -24.48 0.30
C PRO A 28 -12.77 -25.33 -0.96
N VAL A 29 -13.89 -25.21 -1.69
CA VAL A 29 -14.23 -26.04 -2.86
C VAL A 29 -13.18 -25.95 -3.96
N ASP A 30 -12.55 -24.79 -4.13
CA ASP A 30 -11.63 -24.45 -5.21
C ASP A 30 -10.23 -24.00 -4.72
N HIS A 31 -9.87 -24.41 -3.52
CA HIS A 31 -8.62 -24.00 -2.87
C HIS A 31 -7.35 -24.26 -3.70
N ASP A 32 -7.38 -25.25 -4.59
CA ASP A 32 -6.27 -25.62 -5.47
C ASP A 32 -6.26 -24.91 -6.82
N GLN A 33 -7.36 -24.24 -7.18
CA GLN A 33 -7.58 -23.81 -8.57
C GLN A 33 -7.23 -22.34 -8.82
N VAL A 34 -7.53 -21.46 -7.87
CA VAL A 34 -7.44 -20.02 -8.07
C VAL A 34 -6.36 -19.41 -7.19
N MET A 35 -6.35 -19.75 -5.92
CA MET A 35 -5.47 -19.21 -4.91
C MET A 35 -5.33 -20.24 -3.78
N TYR A 36 -4.16 -20.32 -3.17
CA TYR A 36 -3.98 -21.12 -1.96
C TYR A 36 -4.70 -20.43 -0.81
N TYR A 37 -5.91 -20.90 -0.49
CA TYR A 37 -6.72 -20.37 0.58
C TYR A 37 -6.50 -21.16 1.87
N ARG A 38 -5.98 -20.51 2.90
CA ARG A 38 -5.78 -21.09 4.22
C ARG A 38 -6.03 -20.05 5.30
N GLU A 39 -6.96 -20.35 6.20
CA GLU A 39 -7.22 -19.59 7.41
C GLU A 39 -6.40 -20.16 8.58
N ASP A 40 -5.81 -19.27 9.39
CA ASP A 40 -4.99 -19.64 10.53
C ASP A 40 -5.09 -18.58 11.62
N ILE A 41 -5.03 -19.01 12.89
CA ILE A 41 -5.00 -18.10 14.05
C ILE A 41 -3.77 -17.18 14.00
N SER A 42 -2.67 -17.66 13.42
CA SER A 42 -1.44 -16.87 13.21
C SER A 42 -1.39 -16.14 11.89
N GLY A 43 -2.47 -16.17 11.09
CA GLY A 43 -2.53 -15.49 9.80
C GLY A 43 -2.25 -14.00 9.90
N GLN A 44 -1.52 -13.48 8.89
CA GLN A 44 -1.11 -12.07 8.83
C GLN A 44 -1.94 -11.25 7.85
N ILE A 45 -2.83 -11.88 7.09
CA ILE A 45 -3.71 -11.21 6.14
C ILE A 45 -5.11 -11.15 6.72
N LEU A 46 -5.63 -9.94 6.92
CA LEU A 46 -7.02 -9.71 7.31
C LEU A 46 -7.84 -9.41 6.06
N GLU A 47 -8.84 -10.25 5.79
CA GLU A 47 -9.79 -10.04 4.70
C GLU A 47 -10.99 -9.22 5.17
N GLU A 48 -11.22 -8.09 4.50
CA GLU A 48 -12.32 -7.16 4.83
C GLU A 48 -13.42 -7.15 3.76
N GLY A 49 -13.30 -7.95 2.72
CA GLY A 49 -14.19 -7.90 1.57
C GLY A 49 -14.13 -6.57 0.82
N ILE A 50 -15.18 -6.20 0.12
CA ILE A 50 -15.28 -4.92 -0.60
C ILE A 50 -15.84 -3.85 0.34
N SER A 51 -15.00 -3.38 1.25
CA SER A 51 -15.35 -2.33 2.22
C SER A 51 -14.14 -1.48 2.55
N GLU A 52 -13.96 -0.37 1.85
CA GLU A 52 -12.85 0.53 2.12
C GLU A 52 -12.92 1.12 3.53
N ALA A 53 -14.11 1.44 4.01
CA ALA A 53 -14.29 1.96 5.37
C ALA A 53 -13.96 0.91 6.43
N GLY A 54 -14.41 -0.33 6.26
CA GLY A 54 -14.07 -1.45 7.16
C GLY A 54 -12.58 -1.71 7.21
N GLY A 55 -11.95 -1.84 6.03
CA GLY A 55 -10.50 -2.03 5.93
C GLY A 55 -9.70 -0.90 6.56
N MET A 56 -10.14 0.35 6.38
CA MET A 56 -9.48 1.50 7.00
C MET A 56 -9.65 1.51 8.53
N CYS A 57 -10.82 1.13 9.06
CA CYS A 57 -11.02 1.00 10.51
C CYS A 57 -10.10 -0.07 11.09
N SER A 58 -9.99 -1.24 10.46
CA SER A 58 -9.08 -2.30 10.89
C SER A 58 -7.61 -1.86 10.81
N TRP A 59 -7.25 -1.13 9.74
CA TRP A 59 -5.91 -0.55 9.63
C TRP A 59 -5.63 0.46 10.74
N ILE A 60 -6.56 1.37 11.06
CA ILE A 60 -6.42 2.34 12.16
C ILE A 60 -6.23 1.61 13.49
N ALA A 61 -7.04 0.57 13.76
CA ALA A 61 -6.91 -0.21 14.99
C ALA A 61 -5.52 -0.82 15.14
N ALA A 62 -4.98 -1.42 14.08
CA ALA A 62 -3.62 -1.95 14.06
C ALA A 62 -2.56 -0.83 14.15
N ALA A 63 -2.75 0.27 13.42
CA ALA A 63 -1.81 1.40 13.33
C ALA A 63 -1.69 2.19 14.65
N THR A 64 -2.67 2.08 15.54
CA THR A 64 -2.70 2.73 16.87
C THR A 64 -2.52 1.74 18.03
N ALA A 65 -2.32 0.45 17.75
CA ALA A 65 -2.17 -0.58 18.78
C ALA A 65 -0.98 -0.33 19.71
N TYR A 66 0.05 0.36 19.24
CA TYR A 66 1.21 0.74 20.03
C TYR A 66 0.83 1.63 21.24
N SER A 67 -0.14 2.52 21.09
CA SER A 67 -0.58 3.41 22.16
C SER A 67 -1.69 2.78 23.02
N ASN A 68 -2.59 2.01 22.43
CA ASN A 68 -3.74 1.44 23.11
C ASN A 68 -3.44 0.14 23.86
N HIS A 69 -2.50 -0.66 23.33
CA HIS A 69 -2.21 -2.01 23.81
C HIS A 69 -0.72 -2.26 24.07
N ALA A 70 0.15 -1.25 23.92
CA ALA A 70 1.60 -1.40 23.94
C ALA A 70 2.11 -2.50 22.98
N LEU A 71 1.40 -2.70 21.86
CA LEU A 71 1.70 -3.68 20.83
C LEU A 71 2.08 -2.98 19.53
N GLN A 72 3.36 -3.11 19.14
CA GLN A 72 3.84 -2.55 17.88
C GLN A 72 3.35 -3.41 16.71
N MET A 73 2.51 -2.85 15.84
CA MET A 73 2.09 -3.46 14.59
C MET A 73 2.54 -2.62 13.40
N ILE A 74 2.74 -3.24 12.25
CA ILE A 74 3.14 -2.59 10.98
C ILE A 74 2.07 -2.90 9.94
N PRO A 75 0.93 -2.21 9.96
CA PRO A 75 -0.15 -2.51 9.04
C PRO A 75 0.10 -1.95 7.64
N PHE A 76 -0.24 -2.77 6.64
CA PHE A 76 -0.37 -2.39 5.24
C PHE A 76 -1.83 -2.58 4.83
N TYR A 77 -2.46 -1.54 4.30
CA TYR A 77 -3.80 -1.64 3.75
C TYR A 77 -3.79 -1.34 2.27
N ILE A 78 -4.22 -2.30 1.45
CA ILE A 78 -4.28 -2.16 -0.01
C ILE A 78 -5.74 -1.99 -0.46
N PHE A 79 -5.97 -1.02 -1.33
CA PHE A 79 -7.25 -0.69 -1.94
C PHE A 79 -7.06 -0.19 -3.37
N TYR A 80 -8.12 -0.11 -4.15
CA TYR A 80 -8.07 0.57 -5.44
C TYR A 80 -7.76 2.07 -5.24
N SER A 81 -6.71 2.58 -5.85
CA SER A 81 -6.28 3.98 -5.71
C SER A 81 -7.39 4.98 -6.08
N MET A 82 -8.17 4.66 -7.11
CA MET A 82 -9.30 5.47 -7.56
C MET A 82 -10.36 5.64 -6.48
N PHE A 83 -10.67 4.58 -5.74
CA PHE A 83 -11.76 4.60 -4.75
C PHE A 83 -11.31 4.97 -3.35
N GLY A 84 -10.07 4.67 -2.98
CA GLY A 84 -9.56 4.78 -1.62
C GLY A 84 -9.89 6.12 -0.98
N PHE A 85 -9.11 7.14 -1.22
CA PHE A 85 -9.29 8.43 -0.57
C PHE A 85 -10.66 9.10 -0.81
N GLN A 86 -11.35 8.78 -1.89
CA GLN A 86 -12.73 9.24 -2.09
C GLN A 86 -13.69 8.68 -1.04
N ARG A 87 -13.45 7.47 -0.54
CA ARG A 87 -14.34 6.76 0.37
C ARG A 87 -13.85 6.78 1.82
N ILE A 88 -12.53 6.96 2.02
CA ILE A 88 -11.93 6.92 3.36
C ILE A 88 -11.32 8.26 3.80
N GLY A 89 -11.60 9.36 3.09
CA GLY A 89 -10.98 10.65 3.37
C GLY A 89 -11.12 11.09 4.83
N ASP A 90 -12.32 11.04 5.40
CA ASP A 90 -12.55 11.37 6.81
C ASP A 90 -11.79 10.44 7.77
N LEU A 91 -11.72 9.15 7.44
CA LEU A 91 -10.94 8.20 8.24
C LEU A 91 -9.44 8.43 8.11
N ALA A 92 -8.95 8.93 6.97
CA ALA A 92 -7.56 9.30 6.81
C ALA A 92 -7.18 10.50 7.68
N TRP A 93 -8.08 11.50 7.78
CA TRP A 93 -7.92 12.60 8.73
C TRP A 93 -7.95 12.12 10.18
N ALA A 94 -8.89 11.24 10.54
CA ALA A 94 -8.95 10.64 11.87
C ALA A 94 -7.68 9.83 12.18
N ALA A 95 -7.15 9.09 11.23
CA ALA A 95 -5.88 8.37 11.37
C ALA A 95 -4.71 9.34 11.66
N GLY A 96 -4.68 10.47 10.98
CA GLY A 96 -3.72 11.54 11.23
C GLY A 96 -3.80 12.07 12.66
N ASP A 97 -5.00 12.44 13.12
CA ASP A 97 -5.24 12.92 14.49
C ASP A 97 -4.86 11.88 15.57
N MET A 98 -5.09 10.60 15.27
CA MET A 98 -4.75 9.49 16.18
C MET A 98 -3.27 9.11 16.14
N GLN A 99 -2.45 9.78 15.34
CA GLN A 99 -1.03 9.45 15.13
C GLN A 99 -0.82 8.00 14.67
N ALA A 100 -1.69 7.52 13.78
CA ALA A 100 -1.61 6.19 13.21
C ALA A 100 -0.30 5.98 12.45
N ARG A 101 0.28 4.77 12.55
CA ARG A 101 1.55 4.41 11.90
C ARG A 101 1.36 3.21 10.99
N GLY A 102 1.68 3.35 9.72
CA GLY A 102 1.54 2.27 8.75
C GLY A 102 1.51 2.77 7.31
N PHE A 103 1.17 1.89 6.40
CA PHE A 103 1.19 2.12 4.97
C PHE A 103 -0.18 1.90 4.35
N LEU A 104 -0.62 2.87 3.57
CA LEU A 104 -1.76 2.76 2.67
C LEU A 104 -1.24 2.56 1.25
N LEU A 105 -1.75 1.57 0.54
CA LEU A 105 -1.31 1.20 -0.79
C LEU A 105 -2.46 1.33 -1.78
N GLY A 106 -2.36 2.32 -2.67
CA GLY A 106 -3.34 2.54 -3.74
C GLY A 106 -3.01 1.68 -4.95
N GLY A 107 -3.57 0.48 -5.03
CA GLY A 107 -3.36 -0.45 -6.13
C GLY A 107 -4.03 0.00 -7.42
N THR A 108 -3.58 -0.52 -8.56
CA THR A 108 -4.09 -0.24 -9.91
C THR A 108 -4.10 1.26 -10.29
N ALA A 109 -3.08 2.00 -9.86
CA ALA A 109 -3.02 3.45 -10.06
C ALA A 109 -2.79 3.87 -11.52
N GLY A 110 -2.24 3.00 -12.35
CA GLY A 110 -1.98 3.28 -13.75
C GLY A 110 -3.25 3.42 -14.58
N ARG A 111 -3.38 4.53 -15.30
CA ARG A 111 -4.54 4.77 -16.17
C ARG A 111 -4.57 3.87 -17.39
N THR A 112 -3.41 3.48 -17.91
CA THR A 112 -3.29 2.71 -19.15
C THR A 112 -3.67 1.24 -18.98
N THR A 113 -3.37 0.66 -17.83
CA THR A 113 -3.65 -0.75 -17.53
C THR A 113 -5.12 -1.05 -17.31
N LEU A 114 -5.92 -0.03 -17.01
CA LEU A 114 -7.36 -0.13 -16.74
C LEU A 114 -8.22 0.51 -17.84
N ALA A 115 -7.68 0.72 -19.03
CA ALA A 115 -8.39 1.38 -20.13
C ALA A 115 -9.70 0.67 -20.52
N GLY A 116 -9.77 -0.66 -20.39
CA GLY A 116 -10.97 -1.45 -20.65
C GLY A 116 -12.06 -1.33 -19.57
N GLU A 117 -11.74 -0.85 -18.38
CA GLU A 117 -12.68 -0.73 -17.27
C GLU A 117 -13.37 0.65 -17.20
N GLY A 118 -12.93 1.61 -18.01
CA GLY A 118 -13.49 2.95 -18.10
C GLY A 118 -12.98 3.92 -17.03
N LEU A 119 -13.48 5.15 -17.09
CA LEU A 119 -13.06 6.27 -16.24
C LEU A 119 -13.15 6.00 -14.74
N GLN A 120 -14.11 5.22 -14.32
CA GLN A 120 -14.36 4.93 -12.92
C GLN A 120 -13.21 4.21 -12.19
N HIS A 121 -12.28 3.60 -12.94
CA HIS A 121 -11.11 2.93 -12.39
C HIS A 121 -9.80 3.70 -12.63
N GLN A 122 -9.87 4.83 -13.32
CA GLN A 122 -8.69 5.61 -13.69
C GLN A 122 -8.37 6.69 -12.65
N ASP A 123 -7.44 6.39 -11.77
CA ASP A 123 -6.96 7.34 -10.76
C ASP A 123 -6.18 8.50 -11.40
N GLY A 124 -6.36 9.68 -10.86
CA GLY A 124 -5.62 10.88 -11.23
C GLY A 124 -5.66 11.94 -10.15
N HIS A 125 -6.24 11.63 -8.99
CA HIS A 125 -6.55 12.57 -7.93
C HIS A 125 -6.15 12.08 -6.53
N SER A 126 -5.85 10.78 -6.34
CA SER A 126 -5.62 10.20 -5.01
C SER A 126 -4.43 10.85 -4.29
N LEU A 127 -3.34 11.12 -5.00
CA LEU A 127 -2.17 11.81 -4.45
C LEU A 127 -2.49 13.24 -4.02
N LEU A 128 -3.29 13.96 -4.80
CA LEU A 128 -3.73 15.30 -4.44
C LEU A 128 -4.59 15.27 -3.18
N THR A 129 -5.50 14.32 -3.08
CA THR A 129 -6.36 14.15 -1.90
C THR A 129 -5.53 13.73 -0.68
N ALA A 130 -4.60 12.79 -0.83
CA ALA A 130 -3.68 12.38 0.23
C ALA A 130 -2.84 13.55 0.76
N SER A 131 -2.37 14.43 -0.12
CA SER A 131 -1.57 15.60 0.25
C SER A 131 -2.30 16.64 1.10
N THR A 132 -3.63 16.55 1.23
CA THR A 132 -4.40 17.42 2.11
C THR A 132 -4.28 17.03 3.58
N VAL A 133 -3.94 15.78 3.88
CA VAL A 133 -3.73 15.28 5.25
C VAL A 133 -2.29 15.60 5.68
N PRO A 134 -2.06 16.46 6.69
CA PRO A 134 -0.74 17.07 6.94
C PRO A 134 0.38 16.08 7.26
N ASN A 135 0.07 14.96 7.90
CA ASN A 135 1.04 13.92 8.27
C ASN A 135 0.97 12.66 7.38
N CYS A 136 0.25 12.72 6.26
CA CYS A 136 0.27 11.69 5.24
C CYS A 136 1.39 11.97 4.23
N ILE A 137 2.38 11.09 4.17
CA ILE A 137 3.49 11.21 3.22
C ILE A 137 3.16 10.39 1.97
N ALA A 138 2.88 11.07 0.85
CA ALA A 138 2.42 10.44 -0.37
C ALA A 138 3.51 10.31 -1.44
N TYR A 139 3.58 9.15 -2.10
CA TYR A 139 4.51 8.88 -3.21
C TYR A 139 3.82 8.17 -4.37
N ASP A 140 4.36 8.40 -5.57
CA ASP A 140 3.99 7.72 -6.82
C ASP A 140 5.22 7.03 -7.42
N PRO A 141 5.67 5.89 -6.82
CA PRO A 141 6.87 5.22 -7.25
C PRO A 141 6.68 4.51 -8.60
N ALA A 142 7.65 4.69 -9.52
CA ALA A 142 7.65 4.04 -10.82
C ALA A 142 8.30 2.65 -10.80
N PHE A 143 9.24 2.40 -9.89
CA PHE A 143 10.02 1.18 -9.87
C PHE A 143 9.98 0.49 -8.49
N ALA A 144 10.10 -0.84 -8.50
CA ALA A 144 10.06 -1.64 -7.27
C ALA A 144 11.14 -1.25 -6.24
N TYR A 145 12.33 -0.84 -6.70
CA TYR A 145 13.39 -0.38 -5.79
C TYR A 145 13.04 0.92 -5.07
N GLU A 146 12.26 1.80 -5.71
CA GLU A 146 11.76 3.03 -5.06
C GLU A 146 10.82 2.70 -3.92
N ILE A 147 9.90 1.74 -4.14
CA ILE A 147 9.00 1.23 -3.09
C ILE A 147 9.82 0.71 -1.91
N GLY A 148 10.85 -0.11 -2.18
CA GLY A 148 11.73 -0.64 -1.13
C GLY A 148 12.42 0.45 -0.31
N VAL A 149 12.97 1.49 -0.97
CA VAL A 149 13.61 2.63 -0.32
C VAL A 149 12.60 3.44 0.52
N ILE A 150 11.42 3.73 -0.03
CA ILE A 150 10.38 4.51 0.64
C ILE A 150 9.85 3.75 1.86
N VAL A 151 9.55 2.45 1.72
CA VAL A 151 9.07 1.62 2.84
C VAL A 151 10.12 1.54 3.94
N LYS A 152 11.38 1.31 3.61
CA LYS A 152 12.49 1.31 4.58
C LYS A 152 12.58 2.64 5.35
N GLU A 153 12.49 3.76 4.65
CA GLU A 153 12.49 5.09 5.29
C GLU A 153 11.24 5.32 6.14
N GLY A 154 10.07 4.86 5.67
CA GLY A 154 8.83 4.93 6.45
C GLY A 154 8.91 4.13 7.75
N LEU A 155 9.46 2.93 7.71
CA LEU A 155 9.71 2.11 8.90
C LEU A 155 10.64 2.84 9.88
N ARG A 156 11.74 3.41 9.40
CA ARG A 156 12.67 4.18 10.22
C ARG A 156 11.99 5.38 10.89
N ARG A 157 11.23 6.17 10.14
CA ARG A 157 10.54 7.36 10.67
C ARG A 157 9.47 7.00 11.70
N MET A 158 8.58 6.07 11.36
CA MET A 158 7.45 5.73 12.21
C MET A 158 7.83 4.90 13.44
N TYR A 159 8.77 3.96 13.30
CA TYR A 159 8.99 2.93 14.33
C TYR A 159 10.33 3.05 15.06
N GLU A 160 11.37 3.63 14.44
CA GLU A 160 12.63 3.93 15.13
C GLU A 160 12.61 5.34 15.72
N ASN A 161 12.22 6.35 14.91
CA ASN A 161 12.20 7.75 15.33
C ASN A 161 10.90 8.15 16.05
N ASN A 162 9.84 7.35 15.98
CA ASN A 162 8.53 7.65 16.52
C ASN A 162 7.90 8.94 15.97
N GLU A 163 8.16 9.26 14.70
CA GLU A 163 7.57 10.41 14.03
C GLU A 163 6.06 10.21 13.80
N ASP A 164 5.32 11.28 13.94
CA ASP A 164 3.87 11.32 13.66
C ASP A 164 3.62 11.46 12.16
N VAL A 165 3.78 10.37 11.45
CA VAL A 165 3.51 10.27 10.01
C VAL A 165 2.96 8.89 9.67
N PHE A 166 2.20 8.81 8.57
CA PHE A 166 1.87 7.57 7.89
C PHE A 166 2.06 7.74 6.38
N TYR A 167 2.10 6.64 5.64
CA TYR A 167 2.48 6.66 4.24
C TYR A 167 1.34 6.25 3.33
N TYR A 168 1.26 6.90 2.16
CA TYR A 168 0.44 6.49 1.03
C TYR A 168 1.29 6.31 -0.21
N LEU A 169 1.25 5.12 -0.82
CA LEU A 169 1.96 4.81 -2.06
C LEU A 169 0.98 4.34 -3.13
N THR A 170 1.07 4.89 -4.32
CA THR A 170 0.37 4.33 -5.48
C THR A 170 1.16 3.14 -6.03
N LEU A 171 0.45 2.09 -6.45
CA LEU A 171 1.03 0.89 -7.03
C LEU A 171 0.42 0.60 -8.40
N TYR A 172 1.29 0.33 -9.36
CA TYR A 172 0.90 -0.04 -10.71
C TYR A 172 0.87 -1.55 -10.87
N ASN A 173 -0.11 -2.09 -11.59
CA ASN A 173 -0.19 -3.50 -11.96
C ASN A 173 0.27 -3.74 -13.42
N GLU A 174 1.03 -2.83 -13.96
CA GLU A 174 1.61 -2.93 -15.31
C GLU A 174 2.99 -3.62 -15.25
N ASN A 175 3.19 -4.62 -16.11
CA ASN A 175 4.45 -5.34 -16.20
C ASN A 175 5.42 -4.62 -17.15
N TYR A 176 6.52 -4.13 -16.60
CA TYR A 176 7.64 -3.58 -17.38
C TYR A 176 8.98 -3.93 -16.73
N ALA A 177 10.06 -3.81 -17.51
CA ALA A 177 11.38 -4.15 -17.00
C ALA A 177 11.81 -3.23 -15.87
N MET A 178 12.12 -3.81 -14.71
CA MET A 178 12.60 -3.06 -13.54
C MET A 178 14.11 -2.87 -13.64
N PRO A 179 14.61 -1.63 -13.74
CA PRO A 179 16.05 -1.35 -13.73
C PRO A 179 16.63 -1.57 -12.33
N SER A 180 17.95 -1.67 -12.24
CA SER A 180 18.65 -1.68 -10.97
C SER A 180 18.63 -0.29 -10.33
N LEU A 181 18.63 -0.24 -9.00
CA LEU A 181 18.75 1.00 -8.24
C LEU A 181 20.01 1.78 -8.67
N PRO A 182 19.87 3.02 -9.15
CA PRO A 182 21.03 3.85 -9.47
C PRO A 182 21.86 4.13 -8.21
N LYS A 183 23.18 4.17 -8.36
CA LYS A 183 24.09 4.44 -7.23
C LYS A 183 23.79 5.81 -6.61
N ASN A 184 23.74 5.86 -5.27
CA ASN A 184 23.54 7.08 -4.49
C ASN A 184 22.22 7.82 -4.80
N SER A 185 21.16 7.10 -5.19
CA SER A 185 19.85 7.70 -5.48
C SER A 185 18.86 7.64 -4.32
N GLU A 186 19.15 6.89 -3.24
CA GLU A 186 18.20 6.67 -2.14
C GLU A 186 17.70 7.99 -1.53
N GLU A 187 18.57 8.94 -1.23
CA GLU A 187 18.18 10.25 -0.70
C GLU A 187 17.29 11.03 -1.68
N GLY A 188 17.60 10.96 -2.97
CA GLY A 188 16.79 11.60 -4.01
C GLY A 188 15.42 10.96 -4.16
N ILE A 189 15.31 9.64 -4.03
CA ILE A 189 14.04 8.92 -4.02
C ILE A 189 13.16 9.39 -2.86
N ILE A 190 13.73 9.47 -1.66
CA ILE A 190 13.03 9.97 -0.46
C ILE A 190 12.57 11.43 -0.64
N LYS A 191 13.36 12.25 -1.34
CA LYS A 191 13.00 13.64 -1.68
C LYS A 191 12.03 13.75 -2.88
N GLY A 192 11.68 12.64 -3.52
CA GLY A 192 10.77 12.60 -4.67
C GLY A 192 11.40 12.97 -6.01
N ILE A 193 12.72 13.19 -6.09
CA ILE A 193 13.44 13.48 -7.33
C ILE A 193 14.88 12.99 -7.28
N TYR A 194 15.29 12.24 -8.29
CA TYR A 194 16.68 11.78 -8.43
C TYR A 194 17.08 11.64 -9.90
N LYS A 195 18.39 11.61 -10.15
CA LYS A 195 18.92 11.42 -11.49
C LYS A 195 18.86 9.94 -11.87
N PHE A 196 17.90 9.57 -12.70
CA PHE A 196 17.76 8.20 -13.19
C PHE A 196 18.80 7.84 -14.24
N LYS A 197 18.99 8.71 -15.27
CA LYS A 197 19.91 8.48 -16.37
C LYS A 197 20.45 9.79 -16.94
N SER A 198 21.69 9.78 -17.43
CA SER A 198 22.26 10.90 -18.19
C SER A 198 21.94 10.75 -19.65
N ALA A 199 21.59 11.84 -20.32
CA ALA A 199 21.48 11.84 -21.78
C ALA A 199 22.87 11.62 -22.40
N ALA A 200 22.95 10.81 -23.46
CA ALA A 200 24.20 10.55 -24.16
C ALA A 200 24.76 11.81 -24.86
N LYS A 201 23.87 12.70 -25.31
CA LYS A 201 24.19 14.04 -25.83
C LYS A 201 23.14 15.02 -25.27
N PRO A 202 23.44 15.77 -24.21
CA PRO A 202 22.51 16.75 -23.69
C PRO A 202 22.31 17.86 -24.70
N GLN A 203 21.08 18.03 -25.16
CA GLN A 203 20.65 19.17 -25.97
C GLN A 203 19.74 20.01 -25.10
N VAL A 204 20.16 21.19 -24.75
CA VAL A 204 19.27 22.23 -24.19
C VAL A 204 18.54 22.84 -25.38
N ARG A 205 17.24 22.72 -25.41
CA ARG A 205 16.35 23.50 -26.27
C ARG A 205 15.65 24.56 -25.44
#